data_e74e0237c1d7224c172a37a05a68bd7c
#
_entry.id   e74e0237c1d7224c172a37a05a68bd7c
#
_cell.length_a   1.000
_cell.length_b   1.000
_cell.length_c   1.000
_cell.angle_alpha   90.00
_cell.angle_beta   90.00
_cell.angle_gamma   90.00
#
_symmetry.space_group_name_H-M   'P 1'
#
loop_
_entity.id
_entity.type
_entity.pdbx_description
1 polymer ?
#
loop_
_entity_poly.entity_id
_entity_poly.type
_entity_poly.pdbx_seq_one_letter_code
_entity_poly.pdbx_strand_id
1 'polypeptide(L)'
;EMEGRISGSIHYDNVAPCYLGGMQLMIEENGIISQQVPGFDEWLWVLAYPGIKVSTAEARAILPAQYRRQDCIAHGRHLAGFIHACYTRQLQLAAKLMKDVIAEPYRTKLLPGFSEARQAAMEMGAQACGISGSGPTLFALCDKPDTAQRVADWLGAHYLQNQEGFVHICRLDTAGARVVG
;
A
#
# COMPACT_ATOMS: atom_id res chain seq x y z
N GLU A 1 -5.89 -13.23 -17.15
CA GLU A 1 -7.03 -14.18 -17.22
C GLU A 1 -7.14 -15.08 -15.98
N MET A 2 -6.02 -15.60 -15.41
CA MET A 2 -6.07 -16.49 -14.24
C MET A 2 -6.59 -15.79 -12.99
N GLU A 3 -6.19 -14.55 -12.73
CA GLU A 3 -6.70 -13.79 -11.59
C GLU A 3 -8.21 -13.55 -11.69
N GLY A 4 -8.72 -13.20 -12.88
CA GLY A 4 -10.16 -13.03 -13.09
C GLY A 4 -11.00 -14.27 -12.82
N ARG A 5 -10.42 -15.47 -12.96
CA ARG A 5 -11.10 -16.73 -12.60
C ARG A 5 -11.16 -16.95 -11.09
N ILE A 6 -10.23 -16.37 -10.34
CA ILE A 6 -10.16 -16.51 -8.87
C ILE A 6 -10.96 -15.41 -8.18
N SER A 7 -10.79 -14.15 -8.62
CA SER A 7 -11.38 -12.96 -7.99
C SER A 7 -12.77 -12.58 -8.52
N GLY A 8 -13.23 -13.23 -9.61
CA GLY A 8 -14.52 -12.93 -10.26
C GLY A 8 -14.52 -11.69 -11.17
N SER A 9 -13.40 -10.98 -11.24
CA SER A 9 -13.19 -9.82 -12.13
C SER A 9 -11.70 -9.66 -12.43
N ILE A 10 -11.38 -9.19 -13.64
CA ILE A 10 -9.98 -8.97 -14.01
C ILE A 10 -9.50 -7.68 -13.38
N HIS A 11 -8.41 -7.78 -12.62
CA HIS A 11 -7.72 -6.65 -12.00
C HIS A 11 -6.23 -6.79 -12.24
N TYR A 12 -5.57 -5.70 -12.61
CA TYR A 12 -4.15 -5.69 -12.92
C TYR A 12 -3.28 -5.05 -11.84
N ASP A 13 -3.89 -4.45 -10.82
CA ASP A 13 -3.26 -3.68 -9.75
C ASP A 13 -2.23 -4.47 -8.92
N ASN A 14 -2.41 -5.79 -8.79
CA ASN A 14 -1.40 -6.68 -8.19
C ASN A 14 -0.53 -7.36 -9.25
N VAL A 15 -1.11 -7.80 -10.37
CA VAL A 15 -0.41 -8.57 -11.40
C VAL A 15 0.62 -7.71 -12.14
N ALA A 16 0.27 -6.47 -12.50
CA ALA A 16 1.16 -5.60 -13.26
C ALA A 16 2.46 -5.28 -12.50
N PRO A 17 2.44 -4.82 -11.22
CA PRO A 17 3.69 -4.56 -10.51
C PRO A 17 4.49 -5.82 -10.22
N CYS A 18 3.85 -6.97 -9.95
CA CYS A 18 4.57 -8.23 -9.77
C CYS A 18 5.27 -8.69 -11.04
N TYR A 19 4.64 -8.51 -12.20
CA TYR A 19 5.18 -8.96 -13.48
C TYR A 19 6.21 -7.99 -14.06
N LEU A 20 5.89 -6.68 -14.04
CA LEU A 20 6.71 -5.63 -14.66
C LEU A 20 7.78 -5.08 -13.71
N GLY A 21 7.58 -5.20 -12.41
CA GLY A 21 8.36 -4.52 -11.39
C GLY A 21 8.05 -3.03 -11.28
N GLY A 22 8.69 -2.38 -10.34
CA GLY A 22 8.55 -0.96 -10.12
C GLY A 22 7.17 -0.55 -9.60
N MET A 23 6.94 0.73 -9.60
CA MET A 23 5.67 1.34 -9.23
C MET A 23 4.81 1.49 -10.48
N GLN A 24 3.61 0.89 -10.49
CA GLN A 24 2.73 0.88 -11.65
C GLN A 24 1.48 1.72 -11.39
N LEU A 25 1.22 2.70 -12.24
CA LEU A 25 -0.03 3.44 -12.28
C LEU A 25 -0.99 2.71 -13.22
N MET A 26 -2.12 2.22 -12.70
CA MET A 26 -3.16 1.61 -13.52
C MET A 26 -3.84 2.68 -14.37
N ILE A 27 -3.90 2.46 -15.66
CA ILE A 27 -4.56 3.33 -16.65
C ILE A 27 -5.85 2.68 -17.14
N GLU A 28 -5.75 1.43 -17.61
CA GLU A 28 -6.87 0.61 -18.12
C GLU A 28 -7.73 1.30 -19.20
N GLU A 29 -7.06 2.06 -20.05
CA GLU A 29 -7.71 2.85 -21.11
C GLU A 29 -6.98 2.65 -22.44
N ASN A 30 -7.72 2.49 -23.52
CA ASN A 30 -7.21 2.37 -24.91
C ASN A 30 -6.12 1.30 -25.09
N GLY A 31 -6.24 0.16 -24.40
CA GLY A 31 -5.26 -0.93 -24.43
C GLY A 31 -4.00 -0.72 -23.60
N ILE A 32 -3.88 0.42 -22.92
CA ILE A 32 -2.81 0.69 -21.94
C ILE A 32 -3.28 0.19 -20.58
N ILE A 33 -2.64 -0.86 -20.08
CA ILE A 33 -2.97 -1.43 -18.77
C ILE A 33 -2.38 -0.58 -17.65
N SER A 34 -1.07 -0.30 -17.71
CA SER A 34 -0.36 0.49 -16.70
C SER A 34 0.76 1.32 -17.31
N GLN A 35 1.22 2.29 -16.55
CA GLN A 35 2.42 3.08 -16.83
C GLN A 35 3.33 3.07 -15.61
N GLN A 36 4.63 2.93 -15.84
CA GLN A 36 5.60 2.98 -14.75
C GLN A 36 5.75 4.40 -14.22
N VAL A 37 5.72 4.52 -12.90
CA VAL A 37 5.98 5.78 -12.18
C VAL A 37 7.35 5.69 -11.51
N PRO A 38 8.18 6.74 -11.55
CA PRO A 38 9.45 6.73 -10.88
C PRO A 38 9.31 6.50 -9.37
N GLY A 39 9.99 5.48 -8.85
CA GLY A 39 10.12 5.24 -7.42
C GLY A 39 11.27 6.02 -6.80
N PHE A 40 11.48 5.84 -5.51
CA PHE A 40 12.60 6.42 -4.76
C PHE A 40 13.41 5.29 -4.13
N ASP A 41 14.69 5.21 -4.45
CA ASP A 41 15.60 4.16 -3.96
C ASP A 41 15.88 4.30 -2.46
N GLU A 42 15.67 5.50 -1.92
CA GLU A 42 15.83 5.81 -0.50
C GLU A 42 14.73 5.18 0.36
N TRP A 43 13.59 4.84 -0.24
CA TRP A 43 12.45 4.31 0.51
C TRP A 43 12.65 2.88 0.98
N LEU A 44 12.39 2.69 2.26
CA LEU A 44 12.29 1.40 2.92
C LEU A 44 10.83 1.16 3.29
N TRP A 45 10.30 0.03 2.87
CA TRP A 45 8.94 -0.39 3.15
C TRP A 45 8.95 -1.43 4.26
N VAL A 46 8.29 -1.12 5.36
CA VAL A 46 8.01 -2.10 6.41
C VAL A 46 6.62 -2.66 6.15
N LEU A 47 6.54 -3.94 5.81
CA LEU A 47 5.28 -4.65 5.56
C LEU A 47 5.00 -5.54 6.76
N ALA A 48 3.82 -5.40 7.36
CA ALA A 48 3.38 -6.22 8.49
C ALA A 48 2.07 -6.93 8.15
N TYR A 49 2.12 -8.24 8.01
CA TYR A 49 0.95 -9.10 7.89
C TYR A 49 0.57 -9.62 9.28
N PRO A 50 -0.63 -9.33 9.79
CA PRO A 50 -0.97 -9.67 11.18
C PRO A 50 -1.29 -11.16 11.41
N GLY A 51 -1.33 -12.00 10.38
CA GLY A 51 -1.66 -13.42 10.50
C GLY A 51 -3.15 -13.73 10.38
N ILE A 52 -4.00 -12.73 10.15
CA ILE A 52 -5.44 -12.91 9.95
C ILE A 52 -5.82 -12.75 8.47
N LYS A 53 -6.87 -13.41 8.06
CA LYS A 53 -7.40 -13.29 6.69
C LYS A 53 -8.57 -12.31 6.67
N VAL A 54 -8.51 -11.35 5.76
CA VAL A 54 -9.66 -10.50 5.39
C VAL A 54 -9.95 -10.77 3.92
N SER A 55 -11.16 -11.21 3.62
CA SER A 55 -11.50 -11.49 2.22
C SER A 55 -11.64 -10.18 1.42
N THR A 56 -11.21 -10.20 0.17
CA THR A 56 -11.41 -9.05 -0.73
C THR A 56 -12.89 -8.70 -0.89
N ALA A 57 -13.78 -9.71 -0.84
CA ALA A 57 -15.22 -9.51 -0.89
C ALA A 57 -15.73 -8.71 0.33
N GLU A 58 -15.29 -9.05 1.54
CA GLU A 58 -15.64 -8.30 2.75
C GLU A 58 -15.06 -6.88 2.71
N ALA A 59 -13.80 -6.74 2.30
CA ALA A 59 -13.14 -5.44 2.17
C ALA A 59 -13.78 -4.54 1.09
N ARG A 60 -14.51 -5.11 0.12
CA ARG A 60 -15.33 -4.37 -0.84
C ARG A 60 -16.72 -4.07 -0.31
N ALA A 61 -17.36 -5.04 0.35
CA ALA A 61 -18.72 -4.92 0.85
C ALA A 61 -18.88 -3.82 1.92
N ILE A 62 -17.82 -3.52 2.68
CA ILE A 62 -17.83 -2.46 3.70
C ILE A 62 -17.80 -1.05 3.11
N LEU A 63 -17.44 -0.90 1.84
CA LEU A 63 -17.35 0.40 1.19
C LEU A 63 -18.74 0.96 0.89
N PRO A 64 -18.98 2.26 1.09
CA PRO A 64 -20.27 2.87 0.79
C PRO A 64 -20.50 2.96 -0.73
N ALA A 65 -21.78 2.94 -1.14
CA ALA A 65 -22.15 3.15 -2.53
C ALA A 65 -21.90 4.58 -3.03
N GLN A 66 -21.73 5.54 -2.13
CA GLN A 66 -21.53 6.96 -2.44
C GLN A 66 -20.51 7.57 -1.50
N TYR A 67 -19.71 8.50 -2.02
CA TYR A 67 -18.71 9.25 -1.26
C TYR A 67 -19.02 10.74 -1.25
N ARG A 68 -18.60 11.44 -0.21
CA ARG A 68 -18.71 12.89 -0.16
C ARG A 68 -17.85 13.51 -1.26
N ARG A 69 -18.39 14.54 -1.94
CA ARG A 69 -17.66 15.26 -3.00
C ARG A 69 -16.25 15.71 -2.56
N GLN A 70 -16.14 16.19 -1.32
CA GLN A 70 -14.84 16.63 -0.79
C GLN A 70 -13.81 15.51 -0.69
N ASP A 71 -14.22 14.28 -0.40
CA ASP A 71 -13.31 13.12 -0.30
C ASP A 71 -12.85 12.69 -1.70
N CYS A 72 -13.73 12.72 -2.70
CA CYS A 72 -13.37 12.47 -4.09
C CYS A 72 -12.38 13.53 -4.61
N ILE A 73 -12.60 14.81 -4.29
CA ILE A 73 -11.66 15.90 -4.66
C ILE A 73 -10.31 15.71 -3.95
N ALA A 74 -10.32 15.37 -2.67
CA ALA A 74 -9.09 15.13 -1.91
C ALA A 74 -8.31 13.94 -2.47
N HIS A 75 -8.98 12.82 -2.79
CA HIS A 75 -8.38 11.67 -3.44
C HIS A 75 -7.70 12.03 -4.75
N GLY A 76 -8.40 12.73 -5.65
CA GLY A 76 -7.82 13.18 -6.93
C GLY A 76 -6.60 14.09 -6.75
N ARG A 77 -6.63 15.00 -5.77
CA ARG A 77 -5.47 15.86 -5.44
C ARG A 77 -4.30 15.06 -4.89
N HIS A 78 -4.56 14.09 -4.00
CA HIS A 78 -3.50 13.24 -3.45
C HIS A 78 -2.84 12.42 -4.55
N LEU A 79 -3.63 11.77 -5.41
CA LEU A 79 -3.10 10.98 -6.51
C LEU A 79 -2.31 11.82 -7.51
N ALA A 80 -2.88 12.91 -8.01
CA ALA A 80 -2.21 13.79 -8.97
C ALA A 80 -0.94 14.40 -8.38
N GLY A 81 -1.00 14.85 -7.13
CA GLY A 81 0.16 15.40 -6.42
C GLY A 81 1.25 14.35 -6.16
N PHE A 82 0.86 13.12 -5.82
CA PHE A 82 1.79 12.00 -5.66
C PHE A 82 2.55 11.70 -6.96
N ILE A 83 1.83 11.58 -8.08
CA ILE A 83 2.45 11.35 -9.39
C ILE A 83 3.40 12.50 -9.76
N HIS A 84 2.95 13.76 -9.58
CA HIS A 84 3.81 14.92 -9.80
C HIS A 84 5.08 14.87 -8.95
N ALA A 85 4.94 14.57 -7.64
CA ALA A 85 6.06 14.49 -6.72
C ALA A 85 7.06 13.37 -7.10
N CYS A 86 6.58 12.23 -7.61
CA CYS A 86 7.43 11.16 -8.12
C CYS A 86 8.27 11.63 -9.32
N TYR A 87 7.65 12.25 -10.33
CA TYR A 87 8.36 12.74 -11.51
C TYR A 87 9.30 13.92 -11.24
N THR A 88 8.98 14.74 -10.24
CA THR A 88 9.81 15.88 -9.82
C THR A 88 10.76 15.56 -8.68
N ARG A 89 10.87 14.29 -8.29
CA ARG A 89 11.78 13.77 -7.24
C ARG A 89 11.59 14.44 -5.88
N GLN A 90 10.35 14.81 -5.53
CA GLN A 90 9.98 15.38 -4.23
C GLN A 90 9.57 14.29 -3.24
N LEU A 91 10.55 13.54 -2.71
CA LEU A 91 10.38 12.36 -1.86
C LEU A 91 9.42 12.61 -0.68
N GLN A 92 9.61 13.70 0.06
CA GLN A 92 8.79 13.99 1.24
C GLN A 92 7.35 14.38 0.86
N LEU A 93 7.16 15.07 -0.27
CA LEU A 93 5.82 15.41 -0.77
C LEU A 93 5.09 14.15 -1.21
N ALA A 94 5.76 13.26 -1.94
CA ALA A 94 5.19 11.99 -2.36
C ALA A 94 4.72 11.16 -1.14
N ALA A 95 5.56 11.00 -0.12
CA ALA A 95 5.19 10.30 1.10
C ALA A 95 3.97 10.92 1.81
N LYS A 96 3.92 12.26 1.92
CA LYS A 96 2.79 12.97 2.55
C LYS A 96 1.47 12.81 1.79
N LEU A 97 1.52 12.51 0.50
CA LEU A 97 0.35 12.34 -0.37
C LEU A 97 -0.12 10.88 -0.48
N MET A 98 0.60 9.92 0.10
CA MET A 98 0.13 8.54 0.26
C MET A 98 -0.97 8.46 1.31
N LYS A 99 -2.15 8.92 0.96
CA LYS A 99 -3.33 8.97 1.84
C LYS A 99 -4.54 8.42 1.11
N ASP A 100 -5.07 7.32 1.61
CA ASP A 100 -6.37 6.81 1.16
C ASP A 100 -7.48 7.43 2.01
N VAL A 101 -8.27 8.31 1.40
CA VAL A 101 -9.44 8.94 2.00
C VAL A 101 -10.75 8.30 1.54
N ILE A 102 -10.65 7.28 0.68
CA ILE A 102 -11.79 6.59 0.07
C ILE A 102 -12.07 5.26 0.78
N ALA A 103 -11.10 4.36 0.83
CA ALA A 103 -11.32 3.01 1.33
C ALA A 103 -10.82 2.80 2.77
N GLU A 104 -9.66 3.31 3.12
CA GLU A 104 -9.04 3.13 4.44
C GLU A 104 -9.96 3.52 5.61
N PRO A 105 -10.70 4.64 5.58
CA PRO A 105 -11.58 5.01 6.70
C PRO A 105 -12.67 3.98 7.04
N TYR A 106 -13.02 3.15 6.07
CA TYR A 106 -14.00 2.07 6.26
C TYR A 106 -13.31 0.74 6.61
N ARG A 107 -12.20 0.41 5.94
CA ARG A 107 -11.47 -0.85 6.08
C ARG A 107 -10.79 -1.01 7.43
N THR A 108 -10.41 0.08 8.08
CA THR A 108 -9.80 0.06 9.42
C THR A 108 -10.63 -0.73 10.45
N LYS A 109 -11.95 -0.80 10.27
CA LYS A 109 -12.85 -1.58 11.13
C LYS A 109 -12.66 -3.09 11.02
N LEU A 110 -12.07 -3.56 9.92
CA LEU A 110 -11.77 -4.97 9.67
C LEU A 110 -10.37 -5.36 10.15
N LEU A 111 -9.57 -4.40 10.63
CA LEU A 111 -8.16 -4.55 10.92
C LEU A 111 -7.87 -4.26 12.40
N PRO A 112 -7.97 -5.27 13.28
CA PRO A 112 -7.68 -5.08 14.70
C PRO A 112 -6.26 -4.52 14.93
N GLY A 113 -6.15 -3.48 15.74
CA GLY A 113 -4.87 -2.85 16.07
C GLY A 113 -4.28 -1.92 14.99
N PHE A 114 -4.91 -1.79 13.81
CA PHE A 114 -4.36 -0.99 12.71
C PHE A 114 -4.17 0.48 13.08
N SER A 115 -5.16 1.11 13.71
CA SER A 115 -5.09 2.54 14.05
C SER A 115 -3.96 2.82 15.04
N GLU A 116 -3.78 1.95 16.02
CA GLU A 116 -2.71 2.02 17.00
C GLU A 116 -1.33 1.78 16.37
N ALA A 117 -1.23 0.76 15.51
CA ALA A 117 -0.02 0.44 14.77
C ALA A 117 0.41 1.60 13.86
N ARG A 118 -0.55 2.21 13.14
CA ARG A 118 -0.30 3.38 12.32
C ARG A 118 0.20 4.56 13.14
N GLN A 119 -0.47 4.86 14.25
CA GLN A 119 -0.06 5.96 15.13
C GLN A 119 1.38 5.75 15.63
N ALA A 120 1.68 4.57 16.16
CA ALA A 120 3.01 4.23 16.65
C ALA A 120 4.09 4.34 15.56
N ALA A 121 3.82 3.82 14.34
CA ALA A 121 4.74 3.93 13.22
C ALA A 121 5.04 5.40 12.86
N MET A 122 4.00 6.25 12.81
CA MET A 122 4.16 7.67 12.50
C MET A 122 4.92 8.42 13.62
N GLU A 123 4.67 8.12 14.88
CA GLU A 123 5.38 8.70 16.04
C GLU A 123 6.86 8.29 16.05
N MET A 124 7.20 7.08 15.59
CA MET A 124 8.58 6.63 15.42
C MET A 124 9.29 7.25 14.22
N GLY A 125 8.60 8.00 13.37
CA GLY A 125 9.18 8.74 12.27
C GLY A 125 8.96 8.12 10.89
N ALA A 126 8.02 7.19 10.72
CA ALA A 126 7.57 6.77 9.39
C ALA A 126 7.01 7.96 8.62
N GLN A 127 7.30 8.03 7.32
CA GLN A 127 6.89 9.13 6.44
C GLN A 127 5.44 8.97 5.95
N ALA A 128 4.98 7.72 5.86
CA ALA A 128 3.60 7.34 5.54
C ALA A 128 3.30 5.97 6.17
N CYS A 129 2.02 5.69 6.40
CA CYS A 129 1.55 4.39 6.84
C CYS A 129 0.11 4.19 6.36
N GLY A 130 -0.21 3.00 5.89
CA GLY A 130 -1.54 2.69 5.35
C GLY A 130 -1.76 1.19 5.15
N ILE A 131 -2.89 0.87 4.53
CA ILE A 131 -3.29 -0.50 4.21
C ILE A 131 -2.70 -0.88 2.85
N SER A 132 -2.06 -2.05 2.76
CA SER A 132 -1.62 -2.63 1.49
C SER A 132 -2.78 -3.35 0.82
N GLY A 133 -3.20 -2.87 -0.36
CA GLY A 133 -4.32 -3.43 -1.11
C GLY A 133 -5.64 -3.38 -0.34
N SER A 134 -6.30 -4.51 -0.20
CA SER A 134 -7.53 -4.65 0.62
C SER A 134 -7.25 -4.85 2.11
N GLY A 135 -6.01 -5.02 2.50
CA GLY A 135 -5.57 -5.48 3.81
C GLY A 135 -5.53 -7.02 3.90
N PRO A 136 -5.22 -7.57 5.06
CA PRO A 136 -4.94 -6.91 6.33
C PRO A 136 -3.49 -6.41 6.48
N THR A 137 -2.64 -6.58 5.47
CA THR A 137 -1.25 -6.12 5.54
C THR A 137 -1.19 -4.60 5.66
N LEU A 138 -0.42 -4.14 6.65
CA LEU A 138 -0.07 -2.75 6.83
C LEU A 138 1.27 -2.48 6.14
N PHE A 139 1.43 -1.31 5.52
CA PHE A 139 2.73 -0.79 5.14
C PHE A 139 3.10 0.44 5.97
N ALA A 140 4.37 0.58 6.32
CA ALA A 140 4.95 1.83 6.78
C ALA A 140 6.14 2.20 5.91
N LEU A 141 6.22 3.46 5.50
CA LEU A 141 7.27 3.98 4.66
C LEU A 141 8.30 4.72 5.51
N CYS A 142 9.56 4.35 5.39
CA CYS A 142 10.68 4.96 6.10
C CYS A 142 11.77 5.40 5.10
N ASP A 143 12.53 6.43 5.46
CA ASP A 143 13.69 6.93 4.71
C ASP A 143 15.03 6.63 5.42
N LYS A 144 14.97 6.06 6.66
CA LYS A 144 16.13 5.72 7.48
C LYS A 144 16.06 4.27 7.95
N PRO A 145 17.15 3.50 7.81
CA PRO A 145 17.21 2.10 8.26
C PRO A 145 16.85 1.93 9.74
N ASP A 146 17.37 2.79 10.62
CA ASP A 146 17.09 2.73 12.07
C ASP A 146 15.61 2.95 12.39
N THR A 147 14.95 3.84 11.64
CA THR A 147 13.51 4.07 11.78
C THR A 147 12.74 2.86 11.30
N ALA A 148 13.10 2.29 10.13
CA ALA A 148 12.47 1.09 9.60
C ALA A 148 12.60 -0.09 10.57
N GLN A 149 13.77 -0.26 11.19
CA GLN A 149 13.99 -1.33 12.16
C GLN A 149 13.13 -1.14 13.42
N ARG A 150 13.11 0.06 14.03
CA ARG A 150 12.26 0.33 15.21
C ARG A 150 10.76 0.10 14.91
N VAL A 151 10.30 0.55 13.73
CA VAL A 151 8.92 0.33 13.31
C VAL A 151 8.65 -1.16 13.12
N ALA A 152 9.56 -1.91 12.50
CA ALA A 152 9.42 -3.34 12.29
C ALA A 152 9.38 -4.10 13.62
N ASP A 153 10.26 -3.79 14.56
CA ASP A 153 10.31 -4.41 15.90
C ASP A 153 9.01 -4.15 16.66
N TRP A 154 8.53 -2.91 16.63
CA TRP A 154 7.27 -2.55 17.30
C TRP A 154 6.06 -3.29 16.69
N LEU A 155 5.98 -3.32 15.35
CA LEU A 155 4.90 -4.02 14.64
C LEU A 155 4.95 -5.53 14.90
N GLY A 156 6.14 -6.11 14.96
CA GLY A 156 6.34 -7.51 15.32
C GLY A 156 5.84 -7.86 16.72
N ALA A 157 6.03 -6.94 17.67
CA ALA A 157 5.64 -7.15 19.07
C ALA A 157 4.15 -6.85 19.35
N HIS A 158 3.49 -5.94 18.58
CA HIS A 158 2.19 -5.39 18.96
C HIS A 158 1.09 -5.52 17.90
N TYR A 159 1.45 -5.68 16.61
CA TYR A 159 0.46 -5.75 15.54
C TYR A 159 0.14 -7.18 15.10
N LEU A 160 1.09 -8.12 15.24
CA LEU A 160 0.86 -9.52 14.87
C LEU A 160 -0.15 -10.16 15.81
N GLN A 161 -1.12 -10.90 15.24
CA GLN A 161 -2.22 -11.52 15.98
C GLN A 161 -1.94 -13.01 16.30
N ASN A 162 -1.05 -13.65 15.53
CA ASN A 162 -0.69 -15.04 15.68
C ASN A 162 0.64 -15.37 15.00
N GLN A 163 1.07 -16.63 15.05
CA GLN A 163 2.36 -17.09 14.52
C GLN A 163 2.44 -17.12 12.98
N GLU A 164 1.31 -16.98 12.26
CA GLU A 164 1.30 -16.85 10.79
C GLU A 164 1.64 -15.42 10.34
N GLY A 165 1.61 -14.47 11.27
CA GLY A 165 2.00 -13.08 11.03
C GLY A 165 3.49 -12.93 10.80
N PHE A 166 3.85 -11.92 10.02
CA PHE A 166 5.27 -11.58 9.79
C PHE A 166 5.46 -10.08 9.55
N VAL A 167 6.69 -9.63 9.76
CA VAL A 167 7.13 -8.27 9.41
C VAL A 167 8.38 -8.36 8.55
N HIS A 168 8.39 -7.63 7.43
CA HIS A 168 9.54 -7.53 6.55
C HIS A 168 9.89 -6.08 6.24
N ILE A 169 11.19 -5.78 6.23
CA ILE A 169 11.73 -4.54 5.67
C ILE A 169 12.20 -4.84 4.25
N CYS A 170 11.64 -4.15 3.27
CA CYS A 170 11.93 -4.40 1.87
C CYS A 170 12.11 -3.09 1.07
N ARG A 171 12.56 -3.24 -0.16
CA ARG A 171 12.66 -2.18 -1.16
C ARG A 171 11.80 -2.52 -2.37
N LEU A 172 11.55 -1.52 -3.19
CA LEU A 172 10.87 -1.71 -4.46
C LEU A 172 11.74 -2.57 -5.39
N ASP A 173 11.22 -3.71 -5.84
CA ASP A 173 11.86 -4.49 -6.91
C ASP A 173 11.49 -3.86 -8.26
N THR A 174 12.48 -3.41 -9.00
CA THR A 174 12.28 -2.75 -10.31
C THR A 174 12.37 -3.72 -11.49
N ALA A 175 12.77 -4.96 -11.25
CA ALA A 175 12.98 -5.96 -12.31
C ALA A 175 11.74 -6.81 -12.62
N GLY A 176 10.82 -6.96 -11.65
CA GLY A 176 9.63 -7.78 -11.79
C GLY A 176 9.91 -9.29 -11.90
N ALA A 177 8.96 -10.01 -12.49
CA ALA A 177 9.07 -11.46 -12.63
C ALA A 177 10.22 -11.87 -13.56
N ARG A 178 11.05 -12.81 -13.08
CA ARG A 178 12.22 -13.30 -13.83
C ARG A 178 12.48 -14.76 -13.50
N VAL A 179 13.03 -15.47 -14.47
CA VAL A 179 13.54 -16.82 -14.25
C VAL A 179 14.89 -16.71 -13.55
N VAL A 180 15.03 -17.38 -12.42
CA VAL A 180 16.31 -17.54 -11.72
C VAL A 180 16.89 -18.89 -12.12
N GLY A 181 18.11 -18.90 -12.66
CA GLY A 181 18.83 -20.10 -13.05
C GLY A 181 19.36 -20.87 -11.83
#